data_4b6e2113c505937df119e27a50a65988
#
_entry.id   4b6e2113c505937df119e27a50a65988
#
_cell.length_a   1.000
_cell.length_b   1.000
_cell.length_c   1.000
_cell.angle_alpha   90.00
_cell.angle_beta   90.00
_cell.angle_gamma   90.00
#
_symmetry.space_group_name_H-M   'P 1'
#
loop_
_entity.id
_entity.type
_entity.pdbx_description
1 polymer ?
#
loop_
_entity_poly.entity_id
_entity_poly.type
_entity_poly.pdbx_seq_one_letter_code
_entity_poly.pdbx_strand_id
1 'polypeptide(L)'
;FPITMYREKSRQKPKPEDAGDDYKPEYETYTELETLNSMVPIWKRPKNEVKDEDYNEFYKNKFMDYTDPLRVITSRTEGTATYTALLFIPGSTPYDYYTKEYEKGLALYASGVMIMEKCADLLPDYFSFVKGVVDSEDLSLNISRETLQKDNQLKLMRNSLEKKIKNELHAMLVNDREKYETFWKNFGRQIKFGIYGDYGMHKDLLGDLLMFYSAKEKKLVTLDEYVEKMPEDQKCIYFAAGDDTDRLGKLPNAQLVLSKGYDLLLCTEDVDEFCLQMMRDYKEKEFKNINSGDLGLETEDEKKAAEAAETENKDLFEEIKKDLNGKVKDCLLYTSPSPRD
;
A
#
# COMPACT_ATOMS: atom_id res chain seq x y z
N PHE A 1 8.00 -20.44 30.82
CA PHE A 1 8.49 -21.70 31.43
C PHE A 1 9.05 -22.59 30.33
N PRO A 2 10.22 -23.26 30.57
CA PRO A 2 10.77 -24.19 29.61
C PRO A 2 9.86 -25.43 29.48
N ILE A 3 9.56 -25.82 28.23
CA ILE A 3 8.91 -27.08 27.92
C ILE A 3 10.02 -28.05 27.55
N THR A 4 10.28 -29.04 28.39
CA THR A 4 11.33 -30.03 28.15
C THR A 4 10.72 -31.39 27.82
N MET A 5 11.32 -32.09 26.85
CA MET A 5 10.92 -33.44 26.47
C MET A 5 12.16 -34.28 26.17
N TYR A 6 12.08 -35.55 26.47
CA TYR A 6 13.09 -36.50 26.02
C TYR A 6 12.92 -36.78 24.55
N ARG A 7 13.99 -36.55 23.78
CA ARG A 7 14.02 -36.77 22.32
C ARG A 7 15.07 -37.80 21.97
N GLU A 8 14.74 -38.75 21.17
CA GLU A 8 15.69 -39.71 20.64
C GLU A 8 16.49 -39.01 19.50
N LYS A 9 17.80 -39.03 19.67
CA LYS A 9 18.77 -38.55 18.68
C LYS A 9 19.70 -39.71 18.30
N SER A 10 20.15 -39.69 17.06
CA SER A 10 21.15 -40.63 16.57
C SER A 10 22.48 -39.92 16.36
N ARG A 11 23.58 -40.50 16.81
CA ARG A 11 24.92 -40.02 16.49
C ARG A 11 25.74 -41.16 15.88
N GLN A 12 26.61 -40.77 14.96
CA GLN A 12 27.56 -41.71 14.40
C GLN A 12 28.57 -42.14 15.45
N LYS A 13 28.76 -43.45 15.59
CA LYS A 13 29.85 -43.97 16.46
C LYS A 13 31.21 -43.58 15.91
N PRO A 14 32.18 -43.33 16.76
CA PRO A 14 33.54 -43.07 16.31
C PRO A 14 34.03 -44.22 15.40
N LYS A 15 34.71 -43.87 14.33
CA LYS A 15 35.32 -44.88 13.43
C LYS A 15 36.38 -45.63 14.24
N PRO A 16 36.36 -47.01 14.30
CA PRO A 16 37.41 -47.78 14.92
C PRO A 16 38.77 -47.52 14.22
N GLU A 17 39.86 -47.49 14.95
CA GLU A 17 41.19 -47.24 14.38
C GLU A 17 41.63 -48.29 13.34
N ASP A 18 41.09 -49.53 13.44
CA ASP A 18 41.36 -50.63 12.52
C ASP A 18 40.34 -50.77 11.37
N ALA A 19 39.47 -49.76 11.15
CA ALA A 19 38.45 -49.86 10.13
C ALA A 19 39.04 -49.67 8.70
N GLY A 20 38.91 -50.71 7.89
CA GLY A 20 39.31 -50.71 6.49
C GLY A 20 38.47 -49.79 5.59
N ASP A 21 38.76 -49.76 4.27
CA ASP A 21 38.13 -48.87 3.28
C ASP A 21 36.60 -49.13 3.09
N ASP A 22 36.09 -50.32 3.49
CA ASP A 22 34.69 -50.69 3.39
C ASP A 22 33.87 -50.40 4.66
N TYR A 23 34.37 -49.56 5.58
CA TYR A 23 33.69 -49.25 6.81
C TYR A 23 32.36 -48.53 6.56
N LYS A 24 31.24 -49.13 7.02
CA LYS A 24 29.91 -48.48 7.05
C LYS A 24 29.70 -47.82 8.38
N PRO A 25 29.31 -46.51 8.41
CA PRO A 25 29.08 -45.81 9.65
C PRO A 25 27.95 -46.48 10.46
N GLU A 26 28.26 -46.80 11.71
CA GLU A 26 27.24 -47.24 12.66
C GLU A 26 26.69 -46.06 13.43
N TYR A 27 25.39 -46.06 13.68
CA TYR A 27 24.70 -45.03 14.44
C TYR A 27 24.20 -45.66 15.75
N GLU A 28 24.37 -44.90 16.83
CA GLU A 28 23.76 -45.22 18.12
C GLU A 28 22.66 -44.22 18.42
N THR A 29 21.53 -44.71 18.94
CA THR A 29 20.41 -43.87 19.40
C THR A 29 20.63 -43.59 20.88
N TYR A 30 20.49 -42.33 21.24
CA TYR A 30 20.53 -41.89 22.64
C TYR A 30 19.36 -40.94 22.89
N THR A 31 18.94 -40.88 24.13
CA THR A 31 17.86 -40.03 24.57
C THR A 31 18.43 -38.82 25.29
N GLU A 32 18.06 -37.62 24.85
CA GLU A 32 18.50 -36.36 25.44
C GLU A 32 17.28 -35.53 25.85
N LEU A 33 17.38 -34.88 27.00
CA LEU A 33 16.37 -33.91 27.46
C LEU A 33 16.58 -32.61 26.72
N GLU A 34 15.66 -32.28 25.82
CA GLU A 34 15.71 -31.08 25.00
C GLU A 34 14.61 -30.08 25.41
N THR A 35 14.98 -28.80 25.50
CA THR A 35 14.02 -27.72 25.70
C THR A 35 13.42 -27.36 24.32
N LEU A 36 12.12 -27.61 24.16
CA LEU A 36 11.43 -27.49 22.86
C LEU A 36 11.01 -26.06 22.51
N ASN A 37 10.85 -25.20 23.52
CA ASN A 37 10.41 -23.83 23.30
C ASN A 37 11.53 -22.83 23.60
N SER A 38 11.56 -21.77 22.81
CA SER A 38 12.33 -20.58 23.17
C SER A 38 11.59 -19.80 24.24
N MET A 39 12.22 -19.57 25.39
CA MET A 39 11.65 -18.77 26.48
C MET A 39 11.60 -17.27 26.15
N VAL A 40 12.36 -16.82 25.15
CA VAL A 40 12.37 -15.44 24.68
C VAL A 40 11.63 -15.34 23.37
N PRO A 41 10.50 -14.61 23.33
CA PRO A 41 9.77 -14.39 22.09
C PRO A 41 10.66 -13.73 21.02
N ILE A 42 10.43 -14.05 19.75
CA ILE A 42 11.26 -13.56 18.64
C ILE A 42 11.33 -12.02 18.59
N TRP A 43 10.25 -11.33 18.95
CA TRP A 43 10.20 -9.86 18.98
C TRP A 43 10.98 -9.21 20.14
N LYS A 44 11.38 -9.99 21.15
CA LYS A 44 12.24 -9.53 22.26
C LYS A 44 13.70 -9.89 22.07
N ARG A 45 14.04 -10.69 21.05
CA ARG A 45 15.43 -11.05 20.77
C ARG A 45 16.19 -9.88 20.14
N PRO A 46 17.49 -9.75 20.38
CA PRO A 46 18.33 -8.81 19.67
C PRO A 46 18.27 -9.04 18.15
N LYS A 47 18.16 -7.97 17.36
CA LYS A 47 18.01 -8.07 15.90
C LYS A 47 19.18 -8.82 15.22
N ASN A 48 20.38 -8.76 15.77
CA ASN A 48 21.57 -9.46 15.28
C ASN A 48 21.57 -10.98 15.52
N GLU A 49 20.65 -11.47 16.36
CA GLU A 49 20.49 -12.90 16.67
C GLU A 49 19.35 -13.57 15.90
N VAL A 50 18.56 -12.79 15.17
CA VAL A 50 17.40 -13.28 14.42
C VAL A 50 17.65 -13.08 12.93
N LYS A 51 17.54 -14.15 12.17
CA LYS A 51 17.67 -14.13 10.70
C LYS A 51 16.34 -13.79 10.03
N ASP A 52 16.41 -13.38 8.79
CA ASP A 52 15.21 -13.09 8.00
C ASP A 52 14.33 -14.34 7.83
N GLU A 53 14.94 -15.53 7.72
CA GLU A 53 14.23 -16.80 7.63
C GLU A 53 13.40 -17.07 8.91
N ASP A 54 13.94 -16.74 10.10
CA ASP A 54 13.23 -16.91 11.38
C ASP A 54 11.99 -16.02 11.46
N TYR A 55 12.08 -14.77 10.95
CA TYR A 55 10.93 -13.86 10.86
C TYR A 55 9.87 -14.36 9.86
N ASN A 56 10.30 -14.85 8.71
CA ASN A 56 9.43 -15.39 7.67
C ASN A 56 8.69 -16.64 8.16
N GLU A 57 9.39 -17.54 8.85
CA GLU A 57 8.79 -18.73 9.44
C GLU A 57 7.80 -18.37 10.56
N PHE A 58 8.16 -17.45 11.44
CA PHE A 58 7.25 -16.94 12.46
C PHE A 58 5.98 -16.35 11.82
N TYR A 59 6.12 -15.52 10.78
CA TYR A 59 5.02 -14.91 10.08
C TYR A 59 4.07 -15.97 9.48
N LYS A 60 4.62 -16.92 8.73
CA LYS A 60 3.84 -17.98 8.08
C LYS A 60 3.09 -18.84 9.11
N ASN A 61 3.75 -19.21 10.18
CA ASN A 61 3.14 -20.04 11.22
C ASN A 61 2.10 -19.28 12.06
N LYS A 62 2.38 -18.02 12.43
CA LYS A 62 1.49 -17.23 13.30
C LYS A 62 0.23 -16.78 12.57
N PHE A 63 0.34 -16.40 11.29
CA PHE A 63 -0.74 -15.81 10.53
C PHE A 63 -1.32 -16.74 9.47
N MET A 64 -0.87 -18.01 9.43
CA MET A 64 -1.33 -19.05 8.50
C MET A 64 -1.22 -18.58 7.03
N ASP A 65 -0.14 -17.86 6.73
CA ASP A 65 0.18 -17.40 5.39
C ASP A 65 1.21 -18.33 4.74
N TYR A 66 1.11 -18.55 3.44
CA TYR A 66 2.01 -19.43 2.71
C TYR A 66 3.14 -18.67 2.00
N THR A 67 3.02 -17.36 1.92
CA THR A 67 3.99 -16.47 1.27
C THR A 67 4.85 -15.75 2.30
N ASP A 68 6.08 -15.40 1.91
CA ASP A 68 6.91 -14.56 2.74
C ASP A 68 6.35 -13.12 2.75
N PRO A 69 6.52 -12.39 3.86
CA PRO A 69 6.11 -10.99 3.91
C PRO A 69 7.02 -10.13 3.01
N LEU A 70 6.47 -9.09 2.38
CA LEU A 70 7.24 -8.11 1.60
C LEU A 70 8.21 -7.32 2.47
N ARG A 71 7.82 -7.05 3.72
CA ARG A 71 8.63 -6.29 4.67
C ARG A 71 8.41 -6.78 6.09
N VAL A 72 9.50 -6.91 6.82
CA VAL A 72 9.52 -7.11 8.26
C VAL A 72 9.93 -5.80 8.93
N ILE A 73 9.13 -5.36 9.90
CA ILE A 73 9.33 -4.10 10.61
C ILE A 73 9.53 -4.42 12.10
N THR A 74 10.69 -4.11 12.60
CA THR A 74 11.00 -4.21 14.03
C THR A 74 11.07 -2.81 14.63
N SER A 75 10.43 -2.60 15.76
CA SER A 75 10.49 -1.35 16.52
C SER A 75 10.61 -1.62 17.99
N ARG A 76 11.51 -0.91 18.65
CA ARG A 76 11.60 -0.85 20.10
C ARG A 76 11.56 0.63 20.47
N THR A 77 10.60 0.97 21.28
CA THR A 77 10.35 2.36 21.71
C THR A 77 10.41 2.39 23.22
N GLU A 78 11.17 3.33 23.75
CA GLU A 78 11.31 3.61 25.19
C GLU A 78 10.95 5.08 25.43
N GLY A 79 10.25 5.38 26.49
CA GLY A 79 9.85 6.74 26.83
C GLY A 79 8.41 6.85 27.30
N THR A 80 7.60 7.71 26.69
CA THR A 80 6.21 7.95 27.10
C THR A 80 5.32 6.70 26.93
N ALA A 81 5.66 5.84 25.98
CA ALA A 81 5.09 4.50 25.81
C ALA A 81 6.25 3.54 25.52
N THR A 82 6.42 2.54 26.38
CA THR A 82 7.46 1.53 26.23
C THR A 82 6.87 0.26 25.64
N TYR A 83 7.31 -0.08 24.43
CA TYR A 83 6.84 -1.27 23.73
C TYR A 83 7.84 -1.79 22.70
N THR A 84 7.72 -3.07 22.41
CA THR A 84 8.38 -3.71 21.28
C THR A 84 7.34 -4.15 20.25
N ALA A 85 7.58 -3.89 18.99
CA ALA A 85 6.70 -4.30 17.90
C ALA A 85 7.46 -5.09 16.84
N LEU A 86 6.83 -6.15 16.36
CA LEU A 86 7.23 -6.91 15.18
C LEU A 86 6.06 -6.94 14.23
N LEU A 87 6.17 -6.21 13.12
CA LEU A 87 5.12 -6.04 12.14
C LEU A 87 5.54 -6.61 10.79
N PHE A 88 4.55 -7.00 10.00
CA PHE A 88 4.74 -7.60 8.68
C PHE A 88 3.81 -6.96 7.67
N ILE A 89 4.35 -6.64 6.50
CA ILE A 89 3.56 -6.27 5.33
C ILE A 89 3.39 -7.56 4.50
N PRO A 90 2.16 -8.09 4.34
CA PRO A 90 1.91 -9.33 3.61
C PRO A 90 2.36 -9.28 2.15
N GLY A 91 2.74 -10.44 1.61
CA GLY A 91 3.09 -10.60 0.20
C GLY A 91 1.90 -10.69 -0.74
N SER A 92 0.73 -11.03 -0.21
CA SER A 92 -0.51 -11.19 -0.96
C SER A 92 -1.71 -10.73 -0.15
N THR A 93 -2.77 -10.34 -0.85
CA THR A 93 -4.04 -9.97 -0.21
C THR A 93 -4.77 -11.23 0.25
N PRO A 94 -5.14 -11.36 1.54
CA PRO A 94 -6.03 -12.42 1.99
C PRO A 94 -7.35 -12.40 1.20
N TYR A 95 -7.91 -13.58 0.91
CA TYR A 95 -9.11 -13.69 0.10
C TYR A 95 -10.32 -12.95 0.70
N ASP A 96 -10.37 -12.85 2.02
CA ASP A 96 -11.43 -12.21 2.80
C ASP A 96 -11.17 -10.73 3.11
N TYR A 97 -10.03 -10.18 2.68
CA TYR A 97 -9.56 -8.84 3.07
C TYR A 97 -10.58 -7.71 2.82
N TYR A 98 -11.30 -7.78 1.72
CA TYR A 98 -12.33 -6.79 1.36
C TYR A 98 -13.75 -7.24 1.73
N THR A 99 -13.89 -8.25 2.58
CA THR A 99 -15.18 -8.73 3.09
C THR A 99 -15.47 -8.18 4.49
N LYS A 100 -16.71 -8.36 4.96
CA LYS A 100 -17.10 -7.96 6.32
C LYS A 100 -16.55 -8.87 7.40
N GLU A 101 -16.12 -10.07 7.03
CA GLU A 101 -15.54 -11.06 7.92
C GLU A 101 -14.08 -10.75 8.29
N TYR A 102 -13.42 -9.90 7.50
CA TYR A 102 -12.03 -9.52 7.77
C TYR A 102 -11.92 -8.69 9.05
N GLU A 103 -11.18 -9.21 10.01
CA GLU A 103 -10.86 -8.51 11.25
C GLU A 103 -9.42 -8.01 11.23
N LYS A 104 -9.28 -6.69 11.18
CA LYS A 104 -7.97 -6.05 11.34
C LYS A 104 -7.49 -6.11 12.78
N GLY A 105 -6.20 -5.96 12.99
CA GLY A 105 -5.62 -5.74 14.32
C GLY A 105 -4.30 -6.46 14.51
N LEU A 106 -3.55 -5.95 15.49
CA LEU A 106 -2.28 -6.53 15.92
C LEU A 106 -2.49 -7.35 17.18
N ALA A 107 -1.72 -8.42 17.35
CA ALA A 107 -1.72 -9.16 18.61
C ALA A 107 -1.06 -8.30 19.70
N LEU A 108 -1.83 -7.99 20.74
CA LEU A 108 -1.40 -7.14 21.85
C LEU A 108 -1.00 -8.01 23.03
N TYR A 109 0.22 -7.77 23.52
CA TYR A 109 0.80 -8.40 24.69
C TYR A 109 1.12 -7.35 25.75
N ALA A 110 0.99 -7.72 27.01
CA ALA A 110 1.50 -6.97 28.16
C ALA A 110 2.55 -7.83 28.87
N SER A 111 3.80 -7.37 28.91
CA SER A 111 4.91 -8.07 29.50
C SER A 111 5.04 -9.56 29.08
N GLY A 112 4.80 -9.82 27.78
CA GLY A 112 4.87 -11.16 27.20
C GLY A 112 3.62 -12.02 27.37
N VAL A 113 2.55 -11.52 27.99
CA VAL A 113 1.26 -12.20 28.12
C VAL A 113 0.28 -11.64 27.10
N MET A 114 -0.34 -12.49 26.31
CA MET A 114 -1.32 -12.05 25.30
C MET A 114 -2.59 -11.54 25.95
N ILE A 115 -2.92 -10.26 25.67
CA ILE A 115 -4.14 -9.61 26.15
C ILE A 115 -5.24 -9.70 25.10
N MET A 116 -4.87 -9.53 23.82
CA MET A 116 -5.81 -9.52 22.72
C MET A 116 -5.15 -10.03 21.45
N GLU A 117 -5.80 -10.93 20.74
CA GLU A 117 -5.26 -11.51 19.50
C GLU A 117 -5.33 -10.51 18.33
N LYS A 118 -6.37 -9.70 18.28
CA LYS A 118 -6.60 -8.67 17.24
C LYS A 118 -7.03 -7.37 17.88
N CYS A 119 -6.07 -6.52 18.23
CA CYS A 119 -6.32 -5.18 18.73
C CYS A 119 -6.45 -4.21 17.54
N ALA A 120 -7.69 -3.93 17.14
CA ALA A 120 -7.99 -3.06 16.00
C ALA A 120 -7.59 -1.59 16.23
N ASP A 121 -7.55 -1.17 17.50
CA ASP A 121 -7.27 0.23 17.88
C ASP A 121 -5.80 0.63 17.68
N LEU A 122 -4.90 -0.34 17.48
CA LEU A 122 -3.48 -0.08 17.21
C LEU A 122 -3.19 0.32 15.76
N LEU A 123 -4.14 0.14 14.84
CA LEU A 123 -3.95 0.45 13.43
C LEU A 123 -5.08 1.32 12.89
N PRO A 124 -4.77 2.36 12.09
CA PRO A 124 -5.77 3.02 11.27
C PRO A 124 -6.29 2.06 10.19
N ASP A 125 -7.48 2.36 9.63
CA ASP A 125 -8.11 1.49 8.64
C ASP A 125 -7.27 1.32 7.36
N TYR A 126 -6.57 2.35 6.95
CA TYR A 126 -5.72 2.31 5.76
C TYR A 126 -4.45 1.45 5.93
N PHE A 127 -4.10 1.04 7.15
CA PHE A 127 -3.04 0.07 7.43
C PHE A 127 -3.58 -1.26 7.97
N SER A 128 -4.87 -1.55 7.73
CA SER A 128 -5.53 -2.79 8.18
C SER A 128 -4.88 -4.08 7.67
N PHE A 129 -4.12 -4.02 6.59
CA PHE A 129 -3.37 -5.15 6.03
C PHE A 129 -2.16 -5.55 6.87
N VAL A 130 -1.65 -4.67 7.75
CA VAL A 130 -0.47 -4.96 8.56
C VAL A 130 -0.80 -6.03 9.59
N LYS A 131 0.00 -7.09 9.62
CA LYS A 131 -0.05 -8.14 10.63
C LYS A 131 1.12 -7.99 11.59
N GLY A 132 0.96 -8.46 12.82
CA GLY A 132 2.09 -8.40 13.75
C GLY A 132 1.72 -8.49 15.20
N VAL A 133 2.73 -8.19 16.03
CA VAL A 133 2.69 -8.26 17.48
C VAL A 133 3.17 -6.96 18.07
N VAL A 134 2.51 -6.49 19.12
CA VAL A 134 2.94 -5.38 19.97
C VAL A 134 2.96 -5.87 21.40
N ASP A 135 4.08 -5.72 22.08
CA ASP A 135 4.29 -6.13 23.48
C ASP A 135 4.72 -4.91 24.30
N SER A 136 3.85 -4.43 25.16
CA SER A 136 4.08 -3.27 26.02
C SER A 136 4.29 -3.68 27.47
N GLU A 137 5.27 -3.05 28.10
CA GLU A 137 5.53 -3.21 29.53
C GLU A 137 4.69 -2.25 30.39
N ASP A 138 4.15 -1.21 29.79
CA ASP A 138 3.34 -0.17 30.45
C ASP A 138 1.85 -0.56 30.60
N LEU A 139 1.41 -1.61 29.89
CA LEU A 139 0.02 -2.07 29.97
C LEU A 139 -0.18 -3.03 31.14
N SER A 140 -1.26 -2.82 31.88
CA SER A 140 -1.65 -3.71 32.98
C SER A 140 -2.22 -5.03 32.45
N LEU A 141 -1.83 -6.16 33.05
CA LEU A 141 -2.34 -7.49 32.73
C LEU A 141 -3.86 -7.64 32.98
N ASN A 142 -4.44 -6.82 33.85
CA ASN A 142 -5.85 -6.87 34.25
C ASN A 142 -6.71 -5.82 33.50
N ILE A 143 -6.20 -5.26 32.41
CA ILE A 143 -6.90 -4.24 31.64
C ILE A 143 -8.07 -4.86 30.87
N SER A 144 -9.27 -4.30 31.04
CA SER A 144 -10.43 -4.69 30.24
C SER A 144 -10.38 -4.06 28.86
N ARG A 145 -11.05 -4.68 27.86
CA ARG A 145 -11.13 -4.15 26.50
C ARG A 145 -11.69 -2.72 26.45
N GLU A 146 -12.68 -2.42 27.28
CA GLU A 146 -13.29 -1.09 27.36
C GLU A 146 -12.34 -0.03 27.94
N THR A 147 -11.48 -0.43 28.86
CA THR A 147 -10.46 0.43 29.45
C THR A 147 -9.32 0.67 28.46
N LEU A 148 -8.92 -0.34 27.68
CA LEU A 148 -7.92 -0.23 26.62
C LEU A 148 -8.29 0.83 25.57
N GLN A 149 -9.54 0.88 25.14
CA GLN A 149 -10.00 1.85 24.12
C GLN A 149 -9.87 3.31 24.58
N LYS A 150 -9.87 3.55 25.90
CA LYS A 150 -9.72 4.88 26.49
C LYS A 150 -8.27 5.17 26.93
N ASP A 151 -7.38 4.21 26.78
CA ASP A 151 -6.00 4.32 27.25
C ASP A 151 -5.18 5.25 26.34
N ASN A 152 -4.56 6.25 26.95
CA ASN A 152 -3.67 7.16 26.25
C ASN A 152 -2.42 6.47 25.72
N GLN A 153 -1.94 5.40 26.38
CA GLN A 153 -0.77 4.62 25.93
C GLN A 153 -1.07 3.96 24.57
N LEU A 154 -2.27 3.40 24.41
CA LEU A 154 -2.67 2.78 23.16
C LEU A 154 -2.69 3.78 21.98
N LYS A 155 -3.16 5.01 22.24
CA LYS A 155 -3.15 6.08 21.23
C LYS A 155 -1.73 6.51 20.86
N LEU A 156 -0.84 6.61 21.84
CA LEU A 156 0.58 6.93 21.59
C LEU A 156 1.26 5.84 20.77
N MET A 157 1.04 4.56 21.12
CA MET A 157 1.53 3.42 20.35
C MET A 157 1.00 3.45 18.91
N ARG A 158 -0.31 3.64 18.73
CA ARG A 158 -0.93 3.76 17.39
C ARG A 158 -0.25 4.82 16.53
N ASN A 159 -0.10 6.04 17.05
CA ASN A 159 0.51 7.14 16.30
C ASN A 159 1.98 6.88 15.95
N SER A 160 2.69 6.21 16.85
CA SER A 160 4.09 5.81 16.61
C SER A 160 4.19 4.71 15.55
N LEU A 161 3.34 3.69 15.64
CA LEU A 161 3.26 2.59 14.67
C LEU A 161 2.86 3.08 13.29
N GLU A 162 1.87 3.98 13.20
CA GLU A 162 1.42 4.61 11.96
C GLU A 162 2.58 5.29 11.22
N LYS A 163 3.33 6.15 11.92
CA LYS A 163 4.52 6.80 11.36
C LYS A 163 5.60 5.81 10.94
N LYS A 164 5.80 4.77 11.76
CA LYS A 164 6.80 3.73 11.45
C LYS A 164 6.42 2.95 10.21
N ILE A 165 5.17 2.52 10.08
CA ILE A 165 4.65 1.80 8.90
C ILE A 165 4.77 2.67 7.65
N LYS A 166 4.33 3.93 7.72
CA LYS A 166 4.44 4.89 6.63
C LYS A 166 5.88 5.04 6.15
N ASN A 167 6.82 5.23 7.07
CA ASN A 167 8.23 5.40 6.73
C ASN A 167 8.84 4.14 6.11
N GLU A 168 8.44 2.95 6.55
CA GLU A 168 8.91 1.68 5.97
C GLU A 168 8.32 1.44 4.58
N LEU A 169 7.06 1.83 4.33
CA LEU A 169 6.45 1.82 2.99
C LEU A 169 7.18 2.79 2.05
N HIS A 170 7.45 4.00 2.51
CA HIS A 170 8.20 4.99 1.74
C HIS A 170 9.65 4.52 1.47
N ALA A 171 10.31 3.92 2.47
CA ALA A 171 11.64 3.34 2.28
C ALA A 171 11.62 2.19 1.25
N MET A 172 10.57 1.38 1.23
CA MET A 172 10.38 0.33 0.22
C MET A 172 10.14 0.95 -1.16
N LEU A 173 9.34 2.00 -1.27
CA LEU A 173 9.11 2.73 -2.52
C LEU A 173 10.41 3.25 -3.15
N VAL A 174 11.30 3.81 -2.32
CA VAL A 174 12.56 4.42 -2.78
C VAL A 174 13.64 3.38 -3.06
N ASN A 175 13.77 2.34 -2.21
CA ASN A 175 14.90 1.42 -2.25
C ASN A 175 14.60 0.07 -2.92
N ASP A 176 13.31 -0.30 -3.06
CA ASP A 176 12.88 -1.59 -3.64
C ASP A 176 11.54 -1.42 -4.37
N ARG A 177 11.61 -0.75 -5.51
CA ARG A 177 10.44 -0.38 -6.31
C ARG A 177 9.59 -1.59 -6.71
N GLU A 178 10.19 -2.71 -7.05
CA GLU A 178 9.47 -3.92 -7.47
C GLU A 178 8.61 -4.50 -6.34
N LYS A 179 9.17 -4.54 -5.12
CA LYS A 179 8.39 -4.93 -3.93
C LYS A 179 7.29 -3.94 -3.63
N TYR A 180 7.56 -2.64 -3.79
CA TYR A 180 6.54 -1.62 -3.57
C TYR A 180 5.40 -1.71 -4.59
N GLU A 181 5.69 -1.97 -5.86
CA GLU A 181 4.66 -2.20 -6.89
C GLU A 181 3.84 -3.46 -6.62
N THR A 182 4.47 -4.51 -6.09
CA THR A 182 3.75 -5.70 -5.61
C THR A 182 2.84 -5.36 -4.43
N PHE A 183 3.33 -4.60 -3.46
CA PHE A 183 2.52 -4.07 -2.36
C PHE A 183 1.36 -3.22 -2.88
N TRP A 184 1.64 -2.29 -3.80
CA TRP A 184 0.64 -1.38 -4.36
C TRP A 184 -0.49 -2.11 -5.07
N LYS A 185 -0.16 -3.13 -5.85
CA LYS A 185 -1.16 -4.02 -6.49
C LYS A 185 -2.11 -4.67 -5.49
N ASN A 186 -1.60 -5.06 -4.32
CA ASN A 186 -2.36 -5.76 -3.30
C ASN A 186 -3.17 -4.82 -2.40
N PHE A 187 -2.59 -3.69 -2.01
CA PHE A 187 -3.11 -2.84 -0.93
C PHE A 187 -3.22 -1.35 -1.29
N GLY A 188 -2.82 -0.93 -2.48
CA GLY A 188 -2.90 0.46 -2.92
C GLY A 188 -4.30 1.04 -2.83
N ARG A 189 -5.31 0.23 -3.15
CA ARG A 189 -6.71 0.59 -3.00
C ARG A 189 -7.06 0.98 -1.56
N GLN A 190 -6.51 0.27 -0.57
CA GLN A 190 -6.74 0.56 0.84
C GLN A 190 -6.13 1.89 1.28
N ILE A 191 -4.95 2.23 0.76
CA ILE A 191 -4.32 3.54 1.01
C ILE A 191 -5.18 4.68 0.43
N LYS A 192 -5.68 4.52 -0.80
CA LYS A 192 -6.60 5.48 -1.43
C LYS A 192 -7.89 5.65 -0.64
N PHE A 193 -8.48 4.55 -0.15
CA PHE A 193 -9.63 4.60 0.75
C PHE A 193 -9.35 5.34 2.05
N GLY A 194 -8.11 5.29 2.56
CA GLY A 194 -7.70 6.04 3.75
C GLY A 194 -7.86 7.54 3.57
N ILE A 195 -7.53 8.06 2.38
CA ILE A 195 -7.69 9.48 2.06
C ILE A 195 -9.16 9.83 1.79
N TYR A 196 -9.86 8.97 1.04
CA TYR A 196 -11.26 9.19 0.73
C TYR A 196 -12.14 9.16 1.99
N GLY A 197 -11.95 8.16 2.86
CA GLY A 197 -12.79 7.89 4.03
C GLY A 197 -12.73 8.97 5.13
N ASP A 198 -11.66 9.76 5.16
CA ASP A 198 -11.48 10.85 6.13
C ASP A 198 -11.54 12.25 5.50
N TYR A 199 -12.08 12.33 4.28
CA TYR A 199 -12.21 13.61 3.55
C TYR A 199 -10.88 14.33 3.31
N GLY A 200 -9.79 13.57 3.12
CA GLY A 200 -8.47 14.10 2.82
C GLY A 200 -7.66 14.59 4.03
N MET A 201 -8.08 14.27 5.26
CA MET A 201 -7.31 14.69 6.46
C MET A 201 -5.91 14.06 6.52
N HIS A 202 -5.73 12.85 5.99
CA HIS A 202 -4.42 12.20 5.94
C HIS A 202 -3.70 12.35 4.57
N LYS A 203 -4.12 13.31 3.72
CA LYS A 203 -3.47 13.53 2.41
C LYS A 203 -1.97 13.80 2.52
N ASP A 204 -1.55 14.58 3.51
CA ASP A 204 -0.13 14.91 3.72
C ASP A 204 0.69 13.72 4.24
N LEU A 205 0.05 12.78 4.93
CA LEU A 205 0.70 11.56 5.42
C LEU A 205 0.85 10.51 4.32
N LEU A 206 -0.17 10.34 3.49
CA LEU A 206 -0.29 9.21 2.55
C LEU A 206 -0.03 9.59 1.10
N GLY A 207 -0.06 10.88 0.75
CA GLY A 207 -0.01 11.35 -0.63
C GLY A 207 1.26 10.94 -1.37
N ASP A 208 2.42 10.94 -0.70
CA ASP A 208 3.69 10.51 -1.26
C ASP A 208 3.82 9.00 -1.48
N LEU A 209 2.88 8.22 -0.97
CA LEU A 209 2.77 6.77 -1.20
C LEU A 209 1.91 6.41 -2.40
N LEU A 210 1.10 7.36 -2.92
CA LEU A 210 0.15 7.07 -3.98
C LEU A 210 0.83 6.86 -5.32
N MET A 211 0.32 5.88 -6.06
CA MET A 211 0.73 5.63 -7.44
C MET A 211 -0.48 5.61 -8.38
N PHE A 212 -0.27 6.14 -9.57
CA PHE A 212 -1.25 6.14 -10.66
C PHE A 212 -0.54 5.78 -11.97
N TYR A 213 -1.30 5.32 -12.96
CA TYR A 213 -0.73 5.01 -14.25
C TYR A 213 -0.52 6.28 -15.07
N SER A 214 0.71 6.54 -15.52
CA SER A 214 1.07 7.67 -16.40
C SER A 214 0.82 7.30 -17.87
N ALA A 215 0.08 8.13 -18.59
CA ALA A 215 -0.14 7.97 -20.01
C ALA A 215 1.14 8.16 -20.84
N LYS A 216 2.03 9.04 -20.39
CA LYS A 216 3.30 9.36 -21.05
C LYS A 216 4.37 8.32 -20.78
N GLU A 217 4.55 7.93 -19.51
CA GLU A 217 5.55 6.94 -19.08
C GLU A 217 5.11 5.49 -19.32
N LYS A 218 3.81 5.23 -19.52
CA LYS A 218 3.18 3.91 -19.69
C LYS A 218 3.49 2.93 -18.56
N LYS A 219 3.55 3.47 -17.33
CA LYS A 219 3.81 2.72 -16.09
C LYS A 219 3.20 3.44 -14.90
N LEU A 220 3.21 2.76 -13.75
CA LEU A 220 2.85 3.37 -12.48
C LEU A 220 3.92 4.40 -12.07
N VAL A 221 3.47 5.60 -11.72
CA VAL A 221 4.30 6.70 -11.19
C VAL A 221 3.71 7.19 -9.88
N THR A 222 4.57 7.71 -9.01
CA THR A 222 4.11 8.43 -7.81
C THR A 222 3.70 9.86 -8.18
N LEU A 223 2.97 10.51 -7.28
CA LEU A 223 2.67 11.93 -7.45
C LEU A 223 3.94 12.80 -7.44
N ASP A 224 4.96 12.39 -6.69
CA ASP A 224 6.26 13.05 -6.69
C ASP A 224 6.95 12.95 -8.05
N GLU A 225 7.03 11.75 -8.61
CA GLU A 225 7.60 11.52 -9.95
C GLU A 225 6.86 12.29 -11.04
N TYR A 226 5.55 12.43 -10.90
CA TYR A 226 4.75 13.24 -11.82
C TYR A 226 5.12 14.72 -11.70
N VAL A 227 5.10 15.29 -10.48
CA VAL A 227 5.36 16.71 -10.25
C VAL A 227 6.79 17.10 -10.63
N GLU A 228 7.78 16.23 -10.37
CA GLU A 228 9.19 16.46 -10.76
C GLU A 228 9.38 16.56 -12.27
N LYS A 229 8.53 15.91 -13.06
CA LYS A 229 8.60 15.92 -14.53
C LYS A 229 7.65 16.94 -15.17
N MET A 230 6.89 17.68 -14.37
CA MET A 230 6.00 18.72 -14.88
C MET A 230 6.80 19.85 -15.55
N PRO A 231 6.43 20.27 -16.79
CA PRO A 231 6.92 21.51 -17.37
C PRO A 231 6.58 22.73 -16.50
N GLU A 232 7.40 23.77 -16.56
CA GLU A 232 7.21 24.98 -15.74
C GLU A 232 5.87 25.69 -15.99
N ASP A 233 5.35 25.60 -17.20
CA ASP A 233 4.07 26.19 -17.61
C ASP A 233 2.86 25.35 -17.18
N GLN A 234 3.05 24.08 -16.80
CA GLN A 234 1.97 23.23 -16.32
C GLN A 234 1.56 23.60 -14.88
N LYS A 235 0.30 24.01 -14.71
CA LYS A 235 -0.22 24.47 -13.41
C LYS A 235 -0.94 23.38 -12.61
N CYS A 236 -1.51 22.38 -13.29
CA CYS A 236 -2.37 21.38 -12.69
C CYS A 236 -1.84 19.98 -12.96
N ILE A 237 -2.21 19.02 -12.09
CA ILE A 237 -2.05 17.59 -12.32
C ILE A 237 -3.29 17.11 -13.05
N TYR A 238 -3.13 16.70 -14.31
CA TYR A 238 -4.27 16.22 -15.11
C TYR A 238 -4.52 14.74 -14.85
N PHE A 239 -5.80 14.38 -14.76
CA PHE A 239 -6.21 12.98 -14.65
C PHE A 239 -7.47 12.70 -15.46
N ALA A 240 -7.61 11.44 -15.87
CA ALA A 240 -8.81 10.88 -16.49
C ALA A 240 -9.26 9.66 -15.69
N ALA A 241 -10.56 9.55 -15.42
CA ALA A 241 -11.15 8.39 -14.76
C ALA A 241 -12.02 7.58 -15.72
N GLY A 242 -11.93 6.25 -15.66
CA GLY A 242 -12.72 5.31 -16.46
C GLY A 242 -12.17 3.89 -16.38
N ASP A 243 -12.74 2.98 -17.15
CA ASP A 243 -12.54 1.53 -17.00
C ASP A 243 -11.24 0.99 -17.64
N ASP A 244 -10.64 1.73 -18.58
CA ASP A 244 -9.56 1.20 -19.42
C ASP A 244 -8.55 2.28 -19.80
N THR A 245 -7.27 2.01 -19.57
CA THR A 245 -6.16 2.94 -19.83
C THR A 245 -6.01 3.29 -21.30
N ASP A 246 -6.22 2.33 -22.20
CA ASP A 246 -6.07 2.55 -23.64
C ASP A 246 -7.17 3.44 -24.19
N ARG A 247 -8.39 3.29 -23.66
CA ARG A 247 -9.53 4.15 -24.03
C ARG A 247 -9.34 5.56 -23.49
N LEU A 248 -8.96 5.68 -22.21
CA LEU A 248 -8.72 6.98 -21.59
C LEU A 248 -7.63 7.77 -22.31
N GLY A 249 -6.53 7.13 -22.67
CA GLY A 249 -5.45 7.76 -23.42
C GLY A 249 -5.84 8.25 -24.84
N LYS A 250 -6.90 7.71 -25.42
CA LYS A 250 -7.41 8.09 -26.77
C LYS A 250 -8.48 9.17 -26.73
N LEU A 251 -8.94 9.60 -25.56
CA LEU A 251 -9.91 10.69 -25.46
C LEU A 251 -9.36 11.98 -26.08
N PRO A 252 -10.18 12.79 -26.77
CA PRO A 252 -9.73 14.05 -27.38
C PRO A 252 -9.00 14.95 -26.39
N ASN A 253 -9.55 15.13 -25.19
CA ASN A 253 -8.94 15.92 -24.14
C ASN A 253 -7.62 15.33 -23.63
N ALA A 254 -7.48 13.99 -23.59
CA ALA A 254 -6.23 13.32 -23.24
C ALA A 254 -5.16 13.61 -24.31
N GLN A 255 -5.51 13.53 -25.59
CA GLN A 255 -4.62 13.84 -26.70
C GLN A 255 -4.21 15.32 -26.69
N LEU A 256 -5.11 16.23 -26.33
CA LEU A 256 -4.81 17.65 -26.17
C LEU A 256 -3.76 17.86 -25.07
N VAL A 257 -3.95 17.28 -23.89
CA VAL A 257 -2.99 17.37 -22.76
C VAL A 257 -1.62 16.83 -23.18
N LEU A 258 -1.59 15.64 -23.80
CA LEU A 258 -0.35 15.00 -24.24
C LEU A 258 0.36 15.78 -25.36
N SER A 259 -0.39 16.42 -26.29
CA SER A 259 0.16 17.23 -27.39
C SER A 259 0.87 18.50 -26.88
N LYS A 260 0.44 19.05 -25.74
CA LYS A 260 1.13 20.14 -25.04
C LYS A 260 2.40 19.70 -24.30
N GLY A 261 2.74 18.40 -24.35
CA GLY A 261 3.88 17.82 -23.66
C GLY A 261 3.65 17.52 -22.18
N TYR A 262 2.41 17.70 -21.69
CA TYR A 262 2.04 17.40 -20.31
C TYR A 262 1.79 15.90 -20.14
N ASP A 263 1.84 15.40 -18.90
CA ASP A 263 1.47 14.03 -18.58
C ASP A 263 0.04 13.97 -18.05
N LEU A 264 -0.54 12.77 -18.09
CA LEU A 264 -1.91 12.49 -17.70
C LEU A 264 -1.94 11.24 -16.83
N LEU A 265 -2.54 11.32 -15.63
CA LEU A 265 -2.80 10.17 -14.80
C LEU A 265 -4.07 9.45 -15.27
N LEU A 266 -3.96 8.16 -15.52
CA LEU A 266 -5.07 7.29 -15.93
C LEU A 266 -5.57 6.53 -14.70
N CYS A 267 -6.76 6.87 -14.24
CA CYS A 267 -7.41 6.39 -13.05
C CYS A 267 -8.43 5.32 -13.43
N THR A 268 -8.13 4.03 -13.16
CA THR A 268 -8.98 2.90 -13.55
C THR A 268 -9.66 2.20 -12.39
N GLU A 269 -9.33 2.56 -11.17
CA GLU A 269 -10.05 2.07 -9.99
C GLU A 269 -11.13 3.07 -9.56
N ASP A 270 -12.29 2.57 -9.16
CA ASP A 270 -13.43 3.41 -8.74
C ASP A 270 -13.08 4.44 -7.66
N VAL A 271 -12.10 4.11 -6.79
CA VAL A 271 -11.67 4.98 -5.69
C VAL A 271 -10.74 6.10 -6.14
N ASP A 272 -10.11 5.98 -7.32
CA ASP A 272 -9.08 6.92 -7.79
C ASP A 272 -9.60 8.35 -7.88
N GLU A 273 -10.68 8.54 -8.60
CA GLU A 273 -11.28 9.86 -8.79
C GLU A 273 -11.69 10.48 -7.46
N PHE A 274 -12.33 9.70 -6.59
CA PHE A 274 -12.74 10.19 -5.27
C PHE A 274 -11.55 10.54 -4.38
N CYS A 275 -10.48 9.73 -4.42
CA CYS A 275 -9.24 10.01 -3.70
C CYS A 275 -8.64 11.35 -4.13
N LEU A 276 -8.48 11.57 -5.45
CA LEU A 276 -7.91 12.82 -5.99
C LEU A 276 -8.81 14.03 -5.70
N GLN A 277 -10.13 13.89 -5.78
CA GLN A 277 -11.08 14.94 -5.41
C GLN A 277 -10.99 15.34 -3.92
N MET A 278 -10.81 14.35 -3.02
CA MET A 278 -10.63 14.63 -1.58
C MET A 278 -9.28 15.27 -1.29
N MET A 279 -8.24 14.88 -2.01
CA MET A 279 -6.91 15.52 -1.89
C MET A 279 -6.91 16.97 -2.33
N ARG A 280 -7.67 17.31 -3.41
CA ARG A 280 -7.76 18.61 -4.07
C ARG A 280 -6.48 19.06 -4.75
N ASP A 281 -5.36 19.00 -4.05
CA ASP A 281 -4.04 19.41 -4.51
C ASP A 281 -2.93 18.50 -3.99
N TYR A 282 -1.79 18.52 -4.67
CA TYR A 282 -0.55 17.90 -4.21
C TYR A 282 0.62 18.84 -4.52
N LYS A 283 1.41 19.20 -3.50
CA LYS A 283 2.52 20.17 -3.62
C LYS A 283 2.08 21.46 -4.36
N GLU A 284 0.97 22.05 -3.93
CA GLU A 284 0.37 23.29 -4.48
C GLU A 284 -0.11 23.16 -5.95
N LYS A 285 -0.21 21.94 -6.49
CA LYS A 285 -0.75 21.66 -7.82
C LYS A 285 -2.14 21.04 -7.68
N GLU A 286 -3.15 21.70 -8.21
CA GLU A 286 -4.53 21.21 -8.20
C GLU A 286 -4.70 20.00 -9.13
N PHE A 287 -5.55 19.04 -8.73
CA PHE A 287 -5.97 17.96 -9.60
C PHE A 287 -7.10 18.43 -10.53
N LYS A 288 -6.92 18.19 -11.83
CA LYS A 288 -7.91 18.57 -12.85
C LYS A 288 -8.33 17.37 -13.67
N ASN A 289 -9.63 17.02 -13.57
CA ASN A 289 -10.22 15.97 -14.41
C ASN A 289 -10.39 16.50 -15.84
N ILE A 290 -9.84 15.81 -16.81
CA ILE A 290 -9.91 16.22 -18.23
C ILE A 290 -11.33 16.17 -18.80
N ASN A 291 -12.25 15.47 -18.13
CA ASN A 291 -13.66 15.40 -18.54
C ASN A 291 -14.52 16.53 -17.95
N SER A 292 -13.97 17.35 -17.06
CA SER A 292 -14.69 18.39 -16.33
C SER A 292 -14.58 19.78 -16.99
N GLY A 293 -15.11 19.93 -18.21
CA GLY A 293 -15.23 21.23 -18.87
C GLY A 293 -13.96 21.76 -19.56
N ASP A 294 -13.87 23.08 -19.73
CA ASP A 294 -12.71 23.74 -20.40
C ASP A 294 -11.41 23.53 -19.60
N LEU A 295 -10.45 22.90 -20.24
CA LEU A 295 -9.12 22.67 -19.65
C LEU A 295 -8.26 23.95 -19.62
N GLY A 296 -8.64 24.99 -20.37
CA GLY A 296 -7.88 26.22 -20.53
C GLY A 296 -6.54 26.03 -21.25
N LEU A 297 -6.40 24.94 -22.00
CA LEU A 297 -5.19 24.58 -22.74
C LEU A 297 -5.22 25.05 -24.21
N GLU A 298 -6.38 25.45 -24.72
CA GLU A 298 -6.57 25.93 -26.06
C GLU A 298 -5.97 27.34 -26.20
N THR A 299 -5.28 27.58 -27.28
CA THR A 299 -4.81 28.92 -27.65
C THR A 299 -6.00 29.79 -28.09
N GLU A 300 -5.85 31.13 -28.06
CA GLU A 300 -6.87 32.05 -28.55
C GLU A 300 -7.28 31.77 -30.03
N ASP A 301 -6.31 31.32 -30.83
CA ASP A 301 -6.58 30.98 -32.25
C ASP A 301 -7.32 29.64 -32.40
N GLU A 302 -6.98 28.64 -31.53
CA GLU A 302 -7.69 27.36 -31.46
C GLU A 302 -9.13 27.56 -30.96
N LYS A 303 -9.36 28.44 -29.98
CA LYS A 303 -10.73 28.82 -29.53
C LYS A 303 -11.55 29.48 -30.63
N LYS A 304 -10.97 30.44 -31.33
CA LYS A 304 -11.66 31.11 -32.46
C LYS A 304 -11.95 30.16 -33.58
N ALA A 305 -11.07 29.22 -33.89
CA ALA A 305 -11.31 28.19 -34.90
C ALA A 305 -12.43 27.23 -34.49
N ALA A 306 -12.46 26.83 -33.21
CA ALA A 306 -13.53 25.99 -32.66
C ALA A 306 -14.91 26.70 -32.70
N GLU A 307 -14.96 27.97 -32.23
CA GLU A 307 -16.17 28.79 -32.28
C GLU A 307 -16.68 29.01 -33.74
N ALA A 308 -15.79 29.22 -34.70
CA ALA A 308 -16.13 29.34 -36.09
C ALA A 308 -16.72 28.03 -36.64
N ALA A 309 -16.08 26.90 -36.35
CA ALA A 309 -16.52 25.59 -36.73
C ALA A 309 -17.87 25.15 -36.06
N GLU A 310 -18.09 25.52 -34.79
CA GLU A 310 -19.38 25.35 -34.10
C GLU A 310 -20.46 26.16 -34.77
N THR A 311 -20.16 27.39 -35.17
CA THR A 311 -21.12 28.26 -35.86
C THR A 311 -21.49 27.72 -37.27
N GLU A 312 -20.50 27.21 -37.99
CA GLU A 312 -20.70 26.60 -39.33
C GLU A 312 -21.53 25.30 -39.27
N ASN A 313 -21.38 24.53 -38.20
CA ASN A 313 -22.03 23.23 -38.02
C ASN A 313 -23.25 23.26 -37.07
N LYS A 314 -23.75 24.44 -36.74
CA LYS A 314 -24.85 24.62 -35.79
C LYS A 314 -26.12 23.83 -36.17
N ASP A 315 -26.49 23.83 -37.45
CA ASP A 315 -27.65 23.10 -37.92
C ASP A 315 -27.49 21.58 -37.77
N LEU A 316 -26.29 21.07 -38.02
CA LEU A 316 -25.94 19.67 -37.84
C LEU A 316 -26.01 19.26 -36.35
N PHE A 317 -25.52 20.11 -35.46
CA PHE A 317 -25.59 19.84 -34.01
C PHE A 317 -27.02 19.89 -33.49
N GLU A 318 -27.87 20.75 -33.98
CA GLU A 318 -29.30 20.78 -33.64
C GLU A 318 -30.03 19.52 -34.13
N GLU A 319 -29.68 19.00 -35.29
CA GLU A 319 -30.22 17.76 -35.82
C GLU A 319 -29.77 16.54 -35.00
N ILE A 320 -28.48 16.45 -34.65
CA ILE A 320 -27.95 15.41 -33.76
C ILE A 320 -28.63 15.46 -32.38
N LYS A 321 -28.84 16.66 -31.80
CA LYS A 321 -29.53 16.81 -30.50
C LYS A 321 -30.98 16.32 -30.60
N LYS A 322 -31.66 16.56 -31.70
CA LYS A 322 -33.05 16.07 -31.94
C LYS A 322 -33.09 14.55 -32.04
N ASP A 323 -32.18 13.95 -32.81
CA ASP A 323 -32.12 12.50 -32.98
C ASP A 323 -31.77 11.76 -31.70
N LEU A 324 -30.97 12.35 -30.84
CA LEU A 324 -30.59 11.79 -29.54
C LEU A 324 -31.63 12.03 -28.43
N ASN A 325 -32.77 12.66 -28.71
CA ASN A 325 -33.93 12.80 -27.83
C ASN A 325 -33.55 13.31 -26.40
N GLY A 326 -32.67 14.31 -26.30
CA GLY A 326 -32.31 14.90 -25.02
C GLY A 326 -31.34 14.06 -24.15
N LYS A 327 -30.76 12.99 -24.67
CA LYS A 327 -29.74 12.19 -24.00
C LYS A 327 -28.38 12.88 -23.92
N VAL A 328 -28.17 13.97 -24.67
CA VAL A 328 -26.94 14.77 -24.75
C VAL A 328 -27.28 16.22 -24.44
N LYS A 329 -26.54 16.86 -23.54
CA LYS A 329 -26.71 18.26 -23.16
C LYS A 329 -26.14 19.20 -24.23
N ASP A 330 -24.93 18.93 -24.68
CA ASP A 330 -24.23 19.71 -25.70
C ASP A 330 -23.36 18.83 -26.61
N CYS A 331 -23.10 19.32 -27.81
CA CYS A 331 -22.16 18.76 -28.76
C CYS A 331 -20.95 19.69 -28.84
N LEU A 332 -19.76 19.14 -28.64
CA LEU A 332 -18.51 19.88 -28.74
C LEU A 332 -17.72 19.37 -29.96
N LEU A 333 -17.16 20.29 -30.73
CA LEU A 333 -16.27 19.98 -31.84
C LEU A 333 -14.82 20.07 -31.36
N TYR A 334 -14.09 18.96 -31.48
CA TYR A 334 -12.65 18.96 -31.24
C TYR A 334 -11.91 19.00 -32.56
N THR A 335 -11.15 20.05 -32.79
CA THR A 335 -10.22 20.12 -33.91
C THR A 335 -8.91 19.42 -33.49
N SER A 336 -8.75 18.16 -33.95
CA SER A 336 -7.44 17.49 -33.81
C SER A 336 -6.45 18.20 -34.72
N PRO A 337 -5.25 18.61 -34.28
CA PRO A 337 -4.20 19.03 -35.18
C PRO A 337 -3.92 17.89 -36.15
N SER A 338 -4.08 18.14 -37.43
CA SER A 338 -3.75 17.17 -38.49
C SER A 338 -2.31 16.72 -38.31
N PRO A 339 -1.99 15.42 -38.34
CA PRO A 339 -0.62 14.97 -38.38
C PRO A 339 0.04 15.66 -39.59
N ARG A 340 1.09 16.46 -39.30
CA ARG A 340 1.98 16.96 -40.34
C ARG A 340 2.74 15.78 -40.89
N ASP A 341 2.65 15.56 -42.21
CA ASP A 341 3.43 14.58 -42.95
C ASP A 341 4.94 14.73 -42.71
#